data_20472afd19587640147823ac937fa51b
#
_entry.id   20472afd19587640147823ac937fa51b
#
_cell.length_a   1.000
_cell.length_b   1.000
_cell.length_c   1.000
_cell.angle_alpha   90.00
_cell.angle_beta   90.00
_cell.angle_gamma   90.00
#
_symmetry.space_group_name_H-M   'P 1'
#
loop_
_entity.id
_entity.type
_entity.pdbx_description
1 polymer ?
#
loop_
_entity_poly.entity_id
_entity_poly.type
_entity_poly.pdbx_seq_one_letter_code
_entity_poly.pdbx_strand_id
1 'polypeptide(L)'
;MKVKQLDKIIQKLVDNILDGYNCDHYDYKSIIQEEFWKLFLRQSFNIKILKLPSFKIFDLPDSRGRLSNITTLECDTSLPSEYFLEIPKYCNSVRRIEIFMNFNNFNEGIESLILTQNNLRELKFRAIEDKKFKFKNSKTIEFLSNSLKSIEFENKVCLSSQIFSSFTNLTELHINLKNFDYCGLYCLKDIIIPQLEVLDLSNAVGVNFDTYSKLISNTHGFLRIIKIETKSHPPTSNIELYLQTLITYCPRIEVVPIWLARRQSLDNFDNFLVSSNELKIIQIELKEPNDNTINRETVLAKPIFELLATRANHELKKIYLRGRWSFNHIDLQEFFEMWKGRRYLTFHFDNEFYSYYIVKICEEYYKQGVINGGTINYTSKV
;
A
#
# COMPACT_ATOMS: atom_id res chain seq x y z
N MET A 1 6.02 -22.56 -4.38
CA MET A 1 5.48 -22.23 -5.72
C MET A 1 4.22 -21.38 -5.55
N LYS A 2 4.09 -20.24 -6.26
CA LYS A 2 2.89 -19.40 -6.21
C LYS A 2 1.85 -19.96 -7.17
N VAL A 3 0.76 -20.51 -6.66
CA VAL A 3 -0.32 -21.13 -7.45
C VAL A 3 -1.16 -20.10 -8.23
N LYS A 4 -0.99 -18.78 -7.96
CA LYS A 4 -1.69 -17.70 -8.72
C LYS A 4 -1.55 -17.79 -10.25
N GLN A 5 -0.47 -18.37 -10.74
CA GLN A 5 -0.27 -18.56 -12.18
C GLN A 5 -0.90 -19.88 -12.69
N LEU A 6 -1.06 -20.88 -11.82
CA LEU A 6 -1.55 -22.19 -12.23
C LEU A 6 -3.01 -22.11 -12.69
N ASP A 7 -3.89 -21.45 -11.96
CA ASP A 7 -5.31 -21.26 -12.35
C ASP A 7 -5.42 -20.61 -13.73
N LYS A 8 -4.60 -19.56 -13.98
CA LYS A 8 -4.57 -18.89 -15.30
C LYS A 8 -3.98 -19.77 -16.39
N ILE A 9 -2.98 -20.60 -16.05
CA ILE A 9 -2.36 -21.54 -16.98
C ILE A 9 -3.33 -22.67 -17.30
N ILE A 10 -3.94 -23.27 -16.28
CA ILE A 10 -4.96 -24.31 -16.44
C ILE A 10 -6.11 -23.76 -17.28
N GLN A 11 -6.62 -22.55 -16.95
CA GLN A 11 -7.68 -21.90 -17.69
C GLN A 11 -7.31 -21.72 -19.18
N LYS A 12 -6.11 -21.17 -19.47
CA LYS A 12 -5.62 -21.02 -20.83
C LYS A 12 -5.46 -22.37 -21.57
N LEU A 13 -4.95 -23.38 -20.88
CA LEU A 13 -4.81 -24.72 -21.46
C LEU A 13 -6.17 -25.33 -21.79
N VAL A 14 -7.12 -25.19 -20.88
CA VAL A 14 -8.50 -25.65 -21.07
C VAL A 14 -9.17 -24.91 -22.22
N ASP A 15 -9.05 -23.59 -22.28
CA ASP A 15 -9.61 -22.77 -23.36
C ASP A 15 -8.96 -23.17 -24.70
N ASN A 16 -7.64 -23.33 -24.78
CA ASN A 16 -6.94 -23.79 -26.00
C ASN A 16 -7.33 -25.22 -26.45
N ILE A 17 -7.60 -26.11 -25.50
CA ILE A 17 -8.04 -27.49 -25.82
C ILE A 17 -9.47 -27.44 -26.35
N LEU A 18 -10.32 -26.60 -25.82
CA LEU A 18 -11.75 -26.53 -26.16
C LEU A 18 -12.03 -25.71 -27.42
N ASP A 19 -11.20 -24.72 -27.75
CA ASP A 19 -11.33 -23.90 -28.99
C ASP A 19 -11.30 -24.75 -30.27
N GLY A 20 -10.79 -25.99 -30.18
CA GLY A 20 -10.80 -26.98 -31.29
C GLY A 20 -12.08 -27.85 -31.39
N TYR A 21 -13.00 -27.76 -30.43
CA TYR A 21 -14.18 -28.64 -30.36
C TYR A 21 -15.49 -27.84 -30.21
N ASN A 22 -16.38 -28.00 -31.17
CA ASN A 22 -17.73 -27.35 -31.19
C ASN A 22 -18.73 -28.10 -30.26
N CYS A 23 -18.43 -28.24 -28.96
CA CYS A 23 -19.29 -28.93 -28.02
C CYS A 23 -19.79 -27.98 -26.93
N ASP A 24 -20.91 -28.30 -26.27
CA ASP A 24 -21.44 -27.56 -25.11
C ASP A 24 -20.41 -27.50 -23.98
N HIS A 25 -19.75 -26.34 -23.86
CA HIS A 25 -18.41 -26.17 -23.27
C HIS A 25 -18.35 -26.26 -21.74
N TYR A 26 -19.46 -26.17 -21.02
CA TYR A 26 -19.41 -26.00 -19.56
C TYR A 26 -19.01 -27.27 -18.79
N ASP A 27 -19.52 -28.42 -19.18
CA ASP A 27 -19.28 -29.67 -18.43
C ASP A 27 -17.84 -30.19 -18.64
N TYR A 28 -17.33 -30.15 -19.86
CA TYR A 28 -15.95 -30.59 -20.15
C TYR A 28 -14.88 -29.72 -19.49
N LYS A 29 -15.12 -28.41 -19.38
CA LYS A 29 -14.21 -27.47 -18.77
C LYS A 29 -13.98 -27.79 -17.29
N SER A 30 -15.04 -28.09 -16.55
CA SER A 30 -14.96 -28.45 -15.13
C SER A 30 -14.23 -29.77 -14.92
N ILE A 31 -14.47 -30.77 -15.76
CA ILE A 31 -13.81 -32.08 -15.69
C ILE A 31 -12.32 -31.95 -15.97
N ILE A 32 -11.94 -31.22 -17.01
CA ILE A 32 -10.53 -31.01 -17.35
C ILE A 32 -9.80 -30.24 -16.25
N GLN A 33 -10.43 -29.20 -15.69
CA GLN A 33 -9.87 -28.47 -14.54
C GLN A 33 -9.65 -29.39 -13.33
N GLU A 34 -10.62 -30.24 -13.01
CA GLU A 34 -10.53 -31.19 -11.90
C GLU A 34 -9.36 -32.19 -12.11
N GLU A 35 -9.20 -32.76 -13.30
CA GLU A 35 -8.09 -33.68 -13.62
C GLU A 35 -6.72 -32.98 -13.51
N PHE A 36 -6.59 -31.74 -13.98
CA PHE A 36 -5.38 -30.94 -13.78
C PHE A 36 -5.07 -30.72 -12.29
N TRP A 37 -6.09 -30.44 -11.47
CA TRP A 37 -5.90 -30.28 -10.04
C TRP A 37 -5.51 -31.58 -9.35
N LYS A 38 -6.10 -32.74 -9.74
CA LYS A 38 -5.65 -34.05 -9.26
C LYS A 38 -4.17 -34.29 -9.55
N LEU A 39 -3.74 -34.06 -10.80
CA LEU A 39 -2.34 -34.16 -11.19
C LEU A 39 -1.46 -33.20 -10.39
N PHE A 40 -1.87 -31.95 -10.25
CA PHE A 40 -1.12 -30.94 -9.52
C PHE A 40 -0.97 -31.31 -8.04
N LEU A 41 -2.02 -31.73 -7.36
CA LEU A 41 -1.97 -32.16 -5.96
C LEU A 41 -1.03 -33.36 -5.77
N ARG A 42 -1.02 -34.33 -6.67
CA ARG A 42 -0.09 -35.48 -6.62
C ARG A 42 1.38 -35.03 -6.73
N GLN A 43 1.66 -34.05 -7.55
CA GLN A 43 3.02 -33.56 -7.85
C GLN A 43 3.53 -32.50 -6.86
N SER A 44 2.63 -31.82 -6.13
CA SER A 44 2.98 -30.67 -5.32
C SER A 44 3.07 -31.01 -3.83
N PHE A 45 4.25 -30.81 -3.24
CA PHE A 45 4.50 -31.17 -1.84
C PHE A 45 4.35 -30.03 -0.84
N ASN A 46 4.35 -28.76 -1.29
CA ASN A 46 4.36 -27.58 -0.40
C ASN A 46 3.59 -26.41 -1.00
N ILE A 47 2.28 -26.50 -0.98
CA ILE A 47 1.38 -25.44 -1.42
C ILE A 47 1.24 -24.43 -0.28
N LYS A 48 1.68 -23.19 -0.50
CA LYS A 48 1.59 -22.10 0.49
C LYS A 48 0.45 -21.12 0.19
N ILE A 49 0.12 -20.93 -1.07
CA ILE A 49 -0.90 -20.00 -1.54
C ILE A 49 -1.88 -20.77 -2.40
N LEU A 50 -3.15 -20.72 -2.03
CA LEU A 50 -4.25 -21.36 -2.75
C LEU A 50 -5.31 -20.32 -3.09
N LYS A 51 -5.62 -20.19 -4.37
CA LYS A 51 -6.87 -19.58 -4.83
C LYS A 51 -7.91 -20.70 -4.94
N LEU A 52 -9.03 -20.54 -4.26
CA LEU A 52 -10.08 -21.54 -4.28
C LEU A 52 -10.70 -21.64 -5.69
N PRO A 53 -10.71 -22.81 -6.31
CA PRO A 53 -11.42 -23.03 -7.57
C PRO A 53 -12.94 -23.06 -7.34
N SER A 54 -13.72 -23.03 -8.42
CA SER A 54 -15.19 -23.10 -8.36
C SER A 54 -15.75 -24.48 -7.99
N PHE A 55 -14.94 -25.51 -8.02
CA PHE A 55 -15.28 -26.89 -7.62
C PHE A 55 -14.65 -27.26 -6.28
N LYS A 56 -15.17 -28.29 -5.62
CA LYS A 56 -14.71 -28.73 -4.29
C LYS A 56 -13.34 -29.43 -4.35
N ILE A 57 -12.28 -28.65 -4.30
CA ILE A 57 -10.87 -29.16 -4.31
C ILE A 57 -10.59 -30.12 -3.15
N PHE A 58 -11.33 -29.99 -2.05
CA PHE A 58 -11.14 -30.81 -0.84
C PHE A 58 -11.61 -32.25 -1.01
N ASP A 59 -12.48 -32.52 -1.97
CA ASP A 59 -12.98 -33.87 -2.31
C ASP A 59 -11.97 -34.65 -3.17
N LEU A 60 -10.91 -33.97 -3.66
CA LEU A 60 -9.90 -34.61 -4.50
C LEU A 60 -8.98 -35.52 -3.67
N PRO A 61 -8.49 -36.62 -4.26
CA PRO A 61 -7.47 -37.47 -3.64
C PRO A 61 -6.23 -36.64 -3.26
N ASP A 62 -5.58 -37.01 -2.17
CA ASP A 62 -4.37 -36.37 -1.64
C ASP A 62 -4.53 -34.91 -1.11
N SER A 63 -5.73 -34.30 -1.25
CA SER A 63 -5.98 -32.91 -0.83
C SER A 63 -5.60 -32.67 0.65
N ARG A 64 -5.96 -33.58 1.54
CA ARG A 64 -5.79 -33.43 2.99
C ARG A 64 -4.30 -33.23 3.39
N GLY A 65 -3.40 -34.01 2.83
CA GLY A 65 -1.97 -33.87 3.13
C GLY A 65 -1.30 -32.70 2.42
N ARG A 66 -1.79 -32.33 1.23
CA ARG A 66 -1.17 -31.30 0.39
C ARG A 66 -1.60 -29.88 0.74
N LEU A 67 -2.81 -29.71 1.25
CA LEU A 67 -3.40 -28.41 1.60
C LEU A 67 -3.13 -27.99 3.05
N SER A 68 -2.61 -28.88 3.89
CA SER A 68 -2.33 -28.60 5.32
C SER A 68 -1.34 -27.45 5.56
N ASN A 69 -0.46 -27.18 4.61
CA ASN A 69 0.60 -26.17 4.72
C ASN A 69 0.23 -24.79 4.13
N ILE A 70 -1.03 -24.59 3.75
CA ILE A 70 -1.50 -23.32 3.18
C ILE A 70 -1.39 -22.22 4.23
N THR A 71 -0.75 -21.12 3.84
CA THR A 71 -0.61 -19.91 4.67
C THR A 71 -1.40 -18.73 4.10
N THR A 72 -1.71 -18.74 2.82
CA THR A 72 -2.50 -17.70 2.15
C THR A 72 -3.64 -18.34 1.37
N LEU A 73 -4.86 -17.88 1.61
CA LEU A 73 -6.07 -18.35 0.95
C LEU A 73 -6.74 -17.20 0.21
N GLU A 74 -7.04 -17.40 -1.06
CA GLU A 74 -7.80 -16.45 -1.88
C GLU A 74 -9.22 -17.00 -2.07
N CYS A 75 -10.21 -16.27 -1.57
CA CYS A 75 -11.62 -16.67 -1.54
C CYS A 75 -12.47 -15.76 -2.42
N ASP A 76 -13.47 -16.31 -3.09
CA ASP A 76 -14.45 -15.55 -3.84
C ASP A 76 -15.83 -15.67 -3.16
N THR A 77 -16.51 -14.55 -2.92
CA THR A 77 -17.83 -14.54 -2.25
C THR A 77 -18.94 -15.20 -3.06
N SER A 78 -18.70 -15.52 -4.33
CA SER A 78 -19.65 -16.27 -5.18
C SER A 78 -19.70 -17.76 -4.85
N LEU A 79 -18.68 -18.29 -4.16
CA LEU A 79 -18.66 -19.69 -3.75
C LEU A 79 -19.73 -19.97 -2.66
N PRO A 80 -20.35 -21.15 -2.66
CA PRO A 80 -21.34 -21.53 -1.63
C PRO A 80 -20.76 -21.49 -0.22
N SER A 81 -21.58 -21.12 0.78
CA SER A 81 -21.14 -21.04 2.18
C SER A 81 -20.61 -22.36 2.71
N GLU A 82 -21.19 -23.47 2.31
CA GLU A 82 -20.81 -24.82 2.71
C GLU A 82 -19.37 -25.14 2.30
N TYR A 83 -18.92 -24.57 1.18
CA TYR A 83 -17.56 -24.75 0.70
C TYR A 83 -16.52 -24.22 1.72
N PHE A 84 -16.80 -23.08 2.33
CA PHE A 84 -15.91 -22.47 3.33
C PHE A 84 -15.91 -23.20 4.67
N LEU A 85 -17.02 -23.86 5.02
CA LEU A 85 -17.13 -24.65 6.25
C LEU A 85 -16.27 -25.93 6.22
N GLU A 86 -15.91 -26.39 5.04
CA GLU A 86 -15.07 -27.58 4.87
C GLU A 86 -13.56 -27.28 5.01
N ILE A 87 -13.13 -26.08 4.64
CA ILE A 87 -11.73 -25.69 4.61
C ILE A 87 -10.97 -25.96 5.91
N PRO A 88 -11.50 -25.66 7.09
CA PRO A 88 -10.80 -25.89 8.35
C PRO A 88 -10.42 -27.34 8.63
N LYS A 89 -11.11 -28.30 8.01
CA LYS A 89 -10.79 -29.73 8.14
C LYS A 89 -9.45 -30.08 7.46
N TYR A 90 -8.99 -29.24 6.52
CA TYR A 90 -7.80 -29.45 5.69
C TYR A 90 -6.68 -28.47 5.99
N CYS A 91 -7.04 -27.21 6.27
CA CYS A 91 -6.09 -26.15 6.62
C CYS A 91 -6.67 -25.22 7.70
N ASN A 92 -5.95 -25.13 8.82
CA ASN A 92 -6.33 -24.30 9.98
C ASN A 92 -5.22 -23.33 10.39
N SER A 93 -4.17 -23.21 9.58
CA SER A 93 -2.98 -22.41 9.85
C SER A 93 -2.82 -21.25 8.87
N VAL A 94 -3.92 -20.82 8.25
CA VAL A 94 -3.91 -19.70 7.32
C VAL A 94 -3.58 -18.40 8.05
N ARG A 95 -2.57 -17.68 7.54
CA ARG A 95 -2.14 -16.39 8.07
C ARG A 95 -2.78 -15.21 7.35
N ARG A 96 -3.06 -15.39 6.07
CA ARG A 96 -3.63 -14.36 5.18
C ARG A 96 -4.83 -14.91 4.43
N ILE A 97 -5.95 -14.16 4.47
CA ILE A 97 -7.12 -14.42 3.64
C ILE A 97 -7.33 -13.21 2.73
N GLU A 98 -7.41 -13.45 1.42
CA GLU A 98 -7.78 -12.46 0.41
C GLU A 98 -9.20 -12.76 -0.06
N ILE A 99 -10.13 -11.81 0.10
CA ILE A 99 -11.55 -11.97 -0.19
C ILE A 99 -11.91 -11.13 -1.41
N PHE A 100 -12.31 -11.80 -2.49
CA PHE A 100 -12.84 -11.17 -3.70
C PHE A 100 -14.37 -11.03 -3.56
N MET A 101 -14.82 -9.80 -3.52
CA MET A 101 -16.23 -9.47 -3.31
C MET A 101 -16.94 -9.24 -4.64
N ASN A 102 -17.64 -10.27 -5.15
CA ASN A 102 -18.40 -10.19 -6.40
C ASN A 102 -19.87 -9.82 -6.18
N PHE A 103 -20.43 -10.11 -5.00
CA PHE A 103 -21.83 -9.85 -4.66
C PHE A 103 -21.96 -8.97 -3.43
N ASN A 104 -23.10 -8.28 -3.30
CA ASN A 104 -23.40 -7.38 -2.17
C ASN A 104 -23.56 -8.09 -0.82
N ASN A 105 -23.85 -9.39 -0.83
CA ASN A 105 -24.05 -10.14 0.39
C ASN A 105 -22.76 -10.80 0.83
N PHE A 106 -22.38 -10.54 2.07
CA PHE A 106 -21.25 -11.23 2.68
C PHE A 106 -21.62 -12.69 2.94
N ASN A 107 -20.71 -13.58 2.58
CA ASN A 107 -20.90 -15.02 2.72
C ASN A 107 -20.59 -15.45 4.16
N GLU A 108 -21.60 -15.98 4.87
CA GLU A 108 -21.48 -16.42 6.27
C GLU A 108 -20.45 -17.54 6.46
N GLY A 109 -20.21 -18.35 5.43
CA GLY A 109 -19.17 -19.37 5.44
C GLY A 109 -17.77 -18.77 5.57
N ILE A 110 -17.53 -17.57 4.99
CA ILE A 110 -16.25 -16.86 5.12
C ILE A 110 -16.04 -16.38 6.57
N GLU A 111 -17.08 -15.90 7.27
CA GLU A 111 -16.94 -15.56 8.69
C GLU A 111 -16.60 -16.79 9.53
N SER A 112 -17.24 -17.91 9.27
CA SER A 112 -16.93 -19.18 9.93
C SER A 112 -15.51 -19.65 9.64
N LEU A 113 -15.04 -19.50 8.39
CA LEU A 113 -13.67 -19.79 8.02
C LEU A 113 -12.68 -18.90 8.81
N ILE A 114 -12.94 -17.60 8.91
CA ILE A 114 -12.11 -16.65 9.66
C ILE A 114 -11.98 -17.11 11.12
N LEU A 115 -13.10 -17.43 11.77
CA LEU A 115 -13.14 -17.81 13.18
C LEU A 115 -12.37 -19.11 13.50
N THR A 116 -12.16 -19.95 12.50
CA THR A 116 -11.45 -21.24 12.65
C THR A 116 -9.96 -21.17 12.40
N GLN A 117 -9.43 -20.01 11.98
CA GLN A 117 -8.01 -19.85 11.65
C GLN A 117 -7.19 -19.34 12.84
N ASN A 118 -6.53 -20.20 13.56
CA ASN A 118 -5.76 -19.86 14.79
C ASN A 118 -4.63 -18.85 14.57
N ASN A 119 -4.11 -18.76 13.33
CA ASN A 119 -2.94 -17.95 12.99
C ASN A 119 -3.25 -16.78 12.06
N LEU A 120 -4.53 -16.41 11.88
CA LEU A 120 -4.89 -15.31 11.00
C LEU A 120 -4.34 -13.98 11.51
N ARG A 121 -3.59 -13.28 10.63
CA ARG A 121 -2.95 -12.00 10.90
C ARG A 121 -3.27 -10.94 9.86
N GLU A 122 -3.63 -11.36 8.66
CA GLU A 122 -3.78 -10.47 7.52
C GLU A 122 -5.10 -10.73 6.79
N LEU A 123 -5.87 -9.67 6.57
CA LEU A 123 -7.06 -9.68 5.73
C LEU A 123 -6.91 -8.71 4.58
N LYS A 124 -7.26 -9.16 3.38
CA LYS A 124 -7.33 -8.32 2.20
C LYS A 124 -8.69 -8.44 1.55
N PHE A 125 -9.32 -7.28 1.30
CA PHE A 125 -10.60 -7.18 0.61
C PHE A 125 -10.40 -6.55 -0.75
N ARG A 126 -10.98 -7.18 -1.78
CA ARG A 126 -11.00 -6.69 -3.16
C ARG A 126 -12.44 -6.66 -3.66
N ALA A 127 -12.89 -5.53 -4.18
CA ALA A 127 -14.20 -5.41 -4.81
C ALA A 127 -14.05 -4.89 -6.24
N ILE A 128 -14.89 -5.39 -7.15
CA ILE A 128 -14.95 -4.90 -8.54
C ILE A 128 -15.76 -3.62 -8.62
N GLU A 129 -16.81 -3.51 -7.79
CA GLU A 129 -17.75 -2.39 -7.71
C GLU A 129 -17.86 -1.87 -6.29
N ASP A 130 -18.64 -0.78 -6.09
CA ASP A 130 -18.98 -0.24 -4.78
C ASP A 130 -19.72 -1.27 -3.92
N LYS A 131 -18.98 -1.86 -2.97
CA LYS A 131 -19.53 -2.85 -2.06
C LYS A 131 -19.39 -2.37 -0.62
N LYS A 132 -20.49 -2.32 0.09
CA LYS A 132 -20.48 -2.11 1.54
C LYS A 132 -20.27 -3.46 2.21
N PHE A 133 -19.12 -3.58 2.85
CA PHE A 133 -18.82 -4.77 3.63
C PHE A 133 -19.30 -4.60 5.07
N LYS A 134 -19.95 -5.62 5.60
CA LYS A 134 -20.37 -5.64 7.01
C LYS A 134 -20.24 -7.05 7.54
N PHE A 135 -19.45 -7.22 8.60
CA PHE A 135 -19.49 -8.45 9.40
C PHE A 135 -20.87 -8.57 10.07
N LYS A 136 -21.51 -9.72 9.93
CA LYS A 136 -22.79 -10.01 10.59
C LYS A 136 -22.59 -10.53 12.01
N ASN A 137 -21.50 -11.26 12.24
CA ASN A 137 -21.22 -11.90 13.51
C ASN A 137 -20.27 -11.05 14.37
N SER A 138 -20.73 -10.61 15.53
CA SER A 138 -19.90 -9.85 16.48
C SER A 138 -18.68 -10.64 16.98
N LYS A 139 -18.77 -11.98 17.06
CA LYS A 139 -17.64 -12.84 17.43
C LYS A 139 -16.51 -12.77 16.41
N THR A 140 -16.82 -12.57 15.12
CA THR A 140 -15.79 -12.38 14.09
C THR A 140 -15.03 -11.09 14.32
N ILE A 141 -15.71 -10.01 14.69
CA ILE A 141 -15.06 -8.74 15.01
C ILE A 141 -14.20 -8.88 16.26
N GLU A 142 -14.68 -9.49 17.30
CA GLU A 142 -13.96 -9.76 18.55
C GLU A 142 -12.69 -10.60 18.29
N PHE A 143 -12.82 -11.68 17.53
CA PHE A 143 -11.69 -12.52 17.13
C PHE A 143 -10.64 -11.72 16.35
N LEU A 144 -11.05 -10.94 15.35
CA LEU A 144 -10.17 -10.14 14.53
C LEU A 144 -9.50 -9.01 15.33
N SER A 145 -10.20 -8.41 16.29
CA SER A 145 -9.63 -7.35 17.15
C SER A 145 -8.38 -7.82 17.91
N ASN A 146 -8.35 -9.09 18.29
CA ASN A 146 -7.27 -9.69 19.03
C ASN A 146 -6.15 -10.28 18.15
N SER A 147 -6.48 -10.71 16.93
CA SER A 147 -5.57 -11.46 16.06
C SER A 147 -4.98 -10.66 14.92
N LEU A 148 -5.75 -9.70 14.35
CA LEU A 148 -5.40 -9.02 13.11
C LEU A 148 -4.26 -8.02 13.29
N LYS A 149 -3.25 -8.13 12.40
CA LYS A 149 -2.10 -7.23 12.34
C LYS A 149 -2.12 -6.34 11.10
N SER A 150 -2.64 -6.82 10.00
CA SER A 150 -2.68 -6.08 8.74
C SER A 150 -4.04 -6.21 8.08
N ILE A 151 -4.59 -5.09 7.60
CA ILE A 151 -5.79 -5.05 6.79
C ILE A 151 -5.57 -4.21 5.53
N GLU A 152 -6.00 -4.75 4.40
CA GLU A 152 -5.86 -4.10 3.10
C GLU A 152 -7.21 -4.05 2.38
N PHE A 153 -7.57 -2.87 1.89
CA PHE A 153 -8.74 -2.64 1.06
C PHE A 153 -8.31 -2.21 -0.34
N GLU A 154 -8.69 -2.99 -1.34
CA GLU A 154 -8.57 -2.59 -2.75
C GLU A 154 -9.95 -2.25 -3.30
N ASN A 155 -10.02 -1.12 -4.00
CA ASN A 155 -11.25 -0.57 -4.56
C ASN A 155 -12.26 -0.15 -3.45
N LYS A 156 -13.52 -0.05 -3.79
CA LYS A 156 -14.58 0.60 -3.03
C LYS A 156 -15.14 -0.21 -1.83
N VAL A 157 -14.27 -0.69 -0.96
CA VAL A 157 -14.70 -1.39 0.27
C VAL A 157 -14.76 -0.40 1.43
N CYS A 158 -15.91 -0.28 2.10
CA CYS A 158 -16.07 0.56 3.29
C CYS A 158 -16.38 -0.29 4.52
N LEU A 159 -15.62 -0.07 5.59
CA LEU A 159 -16.00 -0.48 6.94
C LEU A 159 -16.46 0.74 7.74
N SER A 160 -17.32 0.51 8.73
CA SER A 160 -17.65 1.59 9.67
C SER A 160 -16.46 1.94 10.58
N SER A 161 -16.36 3.19 11.02
CA SER A 161 -15.34 3.64 11.96
C SER A 161 -15.31 2.82 13.26
N GLN A 162 -16.47 2.39 13.73
CA GLN A 162 -16.62 1.53 14.92
C GLN A 162 -15.91 0.18 14.75
N ILE A 163 -16.02 -0.45 13.56
CA ILE A 163 -15.34 -1.71 13.29
C ILE A 163 -13.83 -1.50 13.24
N PHE A 164 -13.36 -0.45 12.60
CA PHE A 164 -11.92 -0.14 12.58
C PHE A 164 -11.36 0.09 13.98
N SER A 165 -12.04 0.87 14.81
CA SER A 165 -11.59 1.17 16.18
C SER A 165 -11.59 -0.04 17.10
N SER A 166 -12.25 -1.14 16.73
CA SER A 166 -12.16 -2.40 17.48
C SER A 166 -10.85 -3.15 17.23
N PHE A 167 -10.12 -2.87 16.13
CA PHE A 167 -8.87 -3.55 15.80
C PHE A 167 -7.66 -2.99 16.56
N THR A 168 -7.66 -3.12 17.87
CA THR A 168 -6.65 -2.51 18.76
C THR A 168 -5.22 -3.02 18.54
N ASN A 169 -5.06 -4.20 17.95
CA ASN A 169 -3.76 -4.80 17.65
C ASN A 169 -3.28 -4.58 16.21
N LEU A 170 -4.02 -3.78 15.42
CA LEU A 170 -3.69 -3.52 14.03
C LEU A 170 -2.42 -2.67 13.93
N THR A 171 -1.43 -3.17 13.20
CA THR A 171 -0.15 -2.50 12.95
C THR A 171 -0.05 -1.94 11.54
N GLU A 172 -0.82 -2.46 10.57
CA GLU A 172 -0.77 -2.04 9.17
C GLU A 172 -2.16 -1.81 8.61
N LEU A 173 -2.39 -0.64 8.05
CA LEU A 173 -3.60 -0.25 7.34
C LEU A 173 -3.25 0.17 5.91
N HIS A 174 -3.76 -0.57 4.93
CA HIS A 174 -3.57 -0.28 3.51
C HIS A 174 -4.93 -0.02 2.85
N ILE A 175 -5.10 1.16 2.25
CA ILE A 175 -6.32 1.55 1.55
C ILE A 175 -5.97 2.00 0.14
N ASN A 176 -6.32 1.18 -0.83
CA ASN A 176 -6.05 1.39 -2.24
C ASN A 176 -7.37 1.60 -3.01
N LEU A 177 -7.77 2.83 -3.20
CA LEU A 177 -9.06 3.22 -3.76
C LEU A 177 -8.89 3.90 -5.11
N LYS A 178 -8.76 3.14 -6.18
CA LYS A 178 -8.41 3.66 -7.52
C LYS A 178 -9.44 4.60 -8.16
N ASN A 179 -10.72 4.62 -7.74
CA ASN A 179 -11.79 5.38 -8.41
C ASN A 179 -12.86 5.86 -7.43
N PHE A 180 -12.50 6.54 -6.34
CA PHE A 180 -13.45 6.85 -5.28
C PHE A 180 -14.08 8.23 -5.38
N ASP A 181 -15.41 8.27 -5.22
CA ASP A 181 -16.15 9.45 -4.82
C ASP A 181 -16.00 9.67 -3.31
N TYR A 182 -15.84 10.91 -2.90
CA TYR A 182 -15.37 11.44 -1.63
C TYR A 182 -16.02 10.90 -0.34
N CYS A 183 -17.13 10.15 -0.40
CA CYS A 183 -17.94 9.86 0.78
C CYS A 183 -17.41 8.77 1.73
N GLY A 184 -16.52 7.89 1.25
CA GLY A 184 -16.14 6.68 2.03
C GLY A 184 -15.02 6.89 3.06
N LEU A 185 -14.21 7.93 2.92
CA LEU A 185 -13.00 8.11 3.73
C LEU A 185 -13.17 9.08 4.91
N TYR A 186 -14.29 9.80 4.99
CA TYR A 186 -14.59 10.64 6.18
C TYR A 186 -14.66 9.85 7.48
N CYS A 187 -15.02 8.55 7.40
CA CYS A 187 -15.00 7.69 8.58
C CYS A 187 -13.60 7.48 9.17
N LEU A 188 -12.54 7.71 8.40
CA LEU A 188 -11.16 7.52 8.87
C LEU A 188 -10.75 8.51 9.94
N LYS A 189 -11.30 9.73 9.97
CA LYS A 189 -10.93 10.73 10.97
C LYS A 189 -11.34 10.36 12.40
N ASP A 190 -12.35 9.49 12.54
CA ASP A 190 -12.88 9.08 13.84
C ASP A 190 -12.31 7.71 14.29
N ILE A 191 -11.40 7.14 13.51
CA ILE A 191 -10.78 5.84 13.81
C ILE A 191 -9.64 6.04 14.81
N ILE A 192 -9.60 5.17 15.82
CA ILE A 192 -8.50 5.08 16.79
C ILE A 192 -7.80 3.74 16.60
N ILE A 193 -6.55 3.78 16.12
CA ILE A 193 -5.71 2.59 15.93
C ILE A 193 -4.38 2.82 16.65
N PRO A 194 -4.32 2.52 17.95
CA PRO A 194 -3.20 2.95 18.79
C PRO A 194 -1.86 2.29 18.46
N GLN A 195 -1.86 1.11 17.85
CA GLN A 195 -0.67 0.34 17.52
C GLN A 195 -0.24 0.47 16.05
N LEU A 196 -0.81 1.43 15.29
CA LEU A 196 -0.54 1.54 13.86
C LEU A 196 0.90 1.99 13.61
N GLU A 197 1.64 1.16 12.86
CA GLU A 197 3.01 1.42 12.40
C GLU A 197 3.06 1.81 10.91
N VAL A 198 2.17 1.25 10.10
CA VAL A 198 2.13 1.47 8.65
C VAL A 198 0.76 1.97 8.22
N LEU A 199 0.74 3.18 7.64
CA LEU A 199 -0.43 3.77 7.01
C LEU A 199 -0.15 3.96 5.51
N ASP A 200 -0.79 3.14 4.67
CA ASP A 200 -0.64 3.22 3.22
C ASP A 200 -1.96 3.63 2.56
N LEU A 201 -2.02 4.87 2.11
CA LEU A 201 -3.15 5.50 1.41
C LEU A 201 -2.72 5.94 0.01
N SER A 202 -1.75 5.26 -0.61
CA SER A 202 -1.09 5.67 -1.86
C SER A 202 -2.03 5.88 -3.05
N ASN A 203 -3.19 5.25 -3.05
CA ASN A 203 -4.18 5.41 -4.12
C ASN A 203 -5.53 5.94 -3.59
N ALA A 204 -5.55 6.48 -2.37
CA ALA A 204 -6.75 7.06 -1.77
C ALA A 204 -6.96 8.50 -2.26
N VAL A 205 -7.38 8.63 -3.51
CA VAL A 205 -7.58 9.92 -4.15
C VAL A 205 -8.73 10.70 -3.49
N GLY A 206 -8.49 11.97 -3.14
CA GLY A 206 -9.54 12.87 -2.67
C GLY A 206 -9.77 12.91 -1.15
N VAL A 207 -8.89 12.30 -0.35
CA VAL A 207 -8.94 12.48 1.12
C VAL A 207 -8.49 13.88 1.49
N ASN A 208 -9.23 14.52 2.37
CA ASN A 208 -8.87 15.82 2.91
C ASN A 208 -7.68 15.67 3.89
N PHE A 209 -6.74 16.62 3.86
CA PHE A 209 -5.58 16.68 4.76
C PHE A 209 -5.97 16.73 6.24
N ASP A 210 -7.09 17.37 6.58
CA ASP A 210 -7.65 17.33 7.92
C ASP A 210 -7.94 15.90 8.40
N THR A 211 -8.46 15.06 7.51
CA THR A 211 -8.68 13.62 7.78
C THR A 211 -7.36 12.88 8.04
N TYR A 212 -6.30 13.15 7.26
CA TYR A 212 -4.99 12.56 7.50
C TYR A 212 -4.42 12.98 8.85
N SER A 213 -4.42 14.28 9.14
CA SER A 213 -3.91 14.81 10.40
C SER A 213 -4.65 14.22 11.60
N LYS A 214 -5.97 14.10 11.51
CA LYS A 214 -6.78 13.51 12.57
C LYS A 214 -6.52 12.02 12.75
N LEU A 215 -6.43 11.24 11.66
CA LEU A 215 -6.09 9.82 11.72
C LEU A 215 -4.70 9.61 12.35
N ILE A 216 -3.71 10.38 11.93
CA ILE A 216 -2.34 10.32 12.47
C ILE A 216 -2.34 10.64 13.96
N SER A 217 -3.05 11.68 14.40
CA SER A 217 -3.13 12.03 15.82
C SER A 217 -3.74 10.95 16.71
N ASN A 218 -4.48 10.02 16.11
CA ASN A 218 -5.12 8.89 16.79
C ASN A 218 -4.26 7.60 16.84
N THR A 219 -2.96 7.66 16.48
CA THR A 219 -2.07 6.48 16.38
C THR A 219 -1.06 6.33 17.53
N HIS A 220 -1.15 7.15 18.56
CA HIS A 220 -0.31 7.08 19.78
C HIS A 220 1.22 7.04 19.56
N GLY A 221 1.72 7.53 18.43
CA GLY A 221 3.16 7.71 18.20
C GLY A 221 3.92 6.48 17.65
N PHE A 222 3.25 5.41 17.28
CA PHE A 222 3.90 4.21 16.73
C PHE A 222 4.11 4.25 15.21
N LEU A 223 3.55 5.26 14.50
CA LEU A 223 3.70 5.38 13.04
C LEU A 223 5.17 5.52 12.63
N ARG A 224 5.57 4.62 11.73
CA ARG A 224 6.90 4.57 11.10
C ARG A 224 6.83 4.83 9.60
N ILE A 225 5.78 4.39 8.95
CA ILE A 225 5.63 4.48 7.49
C ILE A 225 4.29 5.12 7.16
N ILE A 226 4.35 6.26 6.49
CA ILE A 226 3.19 6.92 5.90
C ILE A 226 3.40 6.98 4.40
N LYS A 227 2.43 6.49 3.63
CA LYS A 227 2.37 6.62 2.18
C LYS A 227 1.02 7.23 1.81
N ILE A 228 1.06 8.42 1.27
CA ILE A 228 -0.11 9.16 0.84
C ILE A 228 0.21 9.73 -0.55
N GLU A 229 -0.72 9.58 -1.49
CA GLU A 229 -0.68 10.25 -2.78
C GLU A 229 -1.92 11.12 -2.91
N THR A 230 -1.74 12.39 -3.23
CA THR A 230 -2.86 13.30 -3.45
C THR A 230 -2.88 13.75 -4.90
N LYS A 231 -4.06 13.73 -5.53
CA LYS A 231 -4.24 14.35 -6.86
C LYS A 231 -4.58 15.84 -6.76
N SER A 232 -5.07 16.29 -5.62
CA SER A 232 -5.42 17.69 -5.36
C SER A 232 -4.39 18.34 -4.46
N HIS A 233 -4.04 19.57 -4.77
CA HIS A 233 -3.14 20.35 -3.91
C HIS A 233 -3.88 20.82 -2.65
N PRO A 234 -3.40 20.49 -1.45
CA PRO A 234 -4.02 20.91 -0.20
C PRO A 234 -3.87 22.43 0.02
N PRO A 235 -4.79 23.08 0.74
CA PRO A 235 -4.59 24.44 1.24
C PRO A 235 -3.33 24.56 2.12
N THR A 236 -2.67 25.73 2.11
CA THR A 236 -1.43 25.95 2.89
C THR A 236 -1.62 25.68 4.39
N SER A 237 -2.74 26.12 4.96
CA SER A 237 -3.08 25.85 6.36
C SER A 237 -3.14 24.35 6.69
N ASN A 238 -3.57 23.54 5.76
CA ASN A 238 -3.64 22.08 5.95
C ASN A 238 -2.25 21.43 5.85
N ILE A 239 -1.35 21.99 5.05
CA ILE A 239 0.05 21.56 4.99
C ILE A 239 0.74 21.83 6.33
N GLU A 240 0.55 23.01 6.89
CA GLU A 240 1.11 23.37 8.21
C GLU A 240 0.58 22.48 9.32
N LEU A 241 -0.74 22.27 9.36
CA LEU A 241 -1.37 21.36 10.31
C LEU A 241 -0.81 19.94 10.20
N TYR A 242 -0.61 19.45 8.97
CA TYR A 242 -0.04 18.12 8.73
C TYR A 242 1.38 18.02 9.27
N LEU A 243 2.26 18.99 8.98
CA LEU A 243 3.63 19.03 9.51
C LEU A 243 3.65 19.07 11.04
N GLN A 244 2.84 19.92 11.66
CA GLN A 244 2.70 19.99 13.12
C GLN A 244 2.22 18.65 13.71
N THR A 245 1.29 17.99 13.02
CA THR A 245 0.80 16.66 13.42
C THR A 245 1.92 15.62 13.38
N LEU A 246 2.75 15.63 12.34
CA LEU A 246 3.91 14.72 12.24
C LEU A 246 4.92 14.96 13.37
N ILE A 247 5.26 16.22 13.64
CA ILE A 247 6.17 16.60 14.73
C ILE A 247 5.66 16.11 16.08
N THR A 248 4.36 16.26 16.32
CA THR A 248 3.76 15.95 17.63
C THR A 248 3.52 14.46 17.83
N TYR A 249 3.05 13.76 16.79
CA TYR A 249 2.52 12.40 16.94
C TYR A 249 3.33 11.30 16.24
N CYS A 250 4.42 11.65 15.50
CA CYS A 250 5.20 10.64 14.76
C CYS A 250 6.71 10.68 15.08
N PRO A 251 7.12 10.53 16.35
CA PRO A 251 8.53 10.63 16.73
C PRO A 251 9.42 9.52 16.11
N ARG A 252 8.82 8.42 15.64
CA ARG A 252 9.51 7.26 15.08
C ARG A 252 9.37 7.14 13.57
N ILE A 253 9.07 8.25 12.89
CA ILE A 253 8.81 8.24 11.45
C ILE A 253 10.06 7.88 10.66
N GLU A 254 9.94 6.88 9.77
CA GLU A 254 11.00 6.42 8.88
C GLU A 254 10.75 6.80 7.42
N VAL A 255 9.49 6.77 7.00
CA VAL A 255 9.08 7.03 5.61
C VAL A 255 7.88 7.94 5.60
N VAL A 256 7.97 9.09 4.94
CA VAL A 256 6.88 10.06 4.91
C VAL A 256 6.88 10.93 3.65
N PRO A 257 5.71 11.23 3.06
CA PRO A 257 5.53 12.31 2.11
C PRO A 257 5.28 13.63 2.86
N ILE A 258 5.84 14.71 2.35
CA ILE A 258 5.68 16.07 2.85
C ILE A 258 5.28 16.98 1.69
N TRP A 259 4.41 17.93 1.98
CA TRP A 259 4.06 19.00 1.03
C TRP A 259 4.61 20.32 1.53
N LEU A 260 5.14 21.13 0.63
CA LEU A 260 5.60 22.48 0.93
C LEU A 260 4.87 23.48 0.02
N ALA A 261 4.44 24.60 0.59
CA ALA A 261 3.86 25.69 -0.16
C ALA A 261 4.92 26.74 -0.48
N ARG A 262 4.83 27.40 -1.63
CA ARG A 262 5.84 28.35 -2.14
C ARG A 262 6.21 29.52 -1.22
N ARG A 263 5.26 30.01 -0.44
CA ARG A 263 5.45 31.18 0.45
C ARG A 263 5.36 30.82 1.94
N GLN A 264 5.46 29.54 2.25
CA GLN A 264 5.44 29.08 3.62
C GLN A 264 6.79 29.32 4.30
N SER A 265 6.78 29.70 5.57
CA SER A 265 7.96 29.62 6.41
C SER A 265 8.48 28.18 6.46
N LEU A 266 9.78 28.01 6.37
CA LEU A 266 10.42 26.70 6.49
C LEU A 266 10.60 26.25 7.95
N ASP A 267 10.17 27.04 8.94
CA ASP A 267 10.36 26.74 10.36
C ASP A 267 9.72 25.40 10.76
N ASN A 268 8.51 25.12 10.29
CA ASN A 268 7.86 23.84 10.55
C ASN A 268 8.59 22.66 9.88
N PHE A 269 9.19 22.90 8.72
CA PHE A 269 9.99 21.89 8.05
C PHE A 269 11.33 21.64 8.75
N ASP A 270 12.02 22.70 9.21
CA ASP A 270 13.22 22.58 10.05
C ASP A 270 12.90 21.81 11.34
N ASN A 271 11.87 22.20 12.08
CA ASN A 271 11.42 21.51 13.29
C ASN A 271 11.10 20.03 13.03
N PHE A 272 10.45 19.72 11.89
CA PHE A 272 10.17 18.34 11.50
C PHE A 272 11.47 17.54 11.29
N LEU A 273 12.43 18.08 10.56
CA LEU A 273 13.72 17.39 10.31
C LEU A 273 14.48 17.12 11.61
N VAL A 274 14.49 18.09 12.52
CA VAL A 274 15.16 17.97 13.84
C VAL A 274 14.49 16.93 14.72
N SER A 275 13.14 16.86 14.70
CA SER A 275 12.37 15.89 15.52
C SER A 275 12.38 14.47 15.00
N SER A 276 12.71 14.27 13.69
CA SER A 276 12.57 12.98 13.00
C SER A 276 13.87 12.17 13.01
N ASN A 277 14.23 11.61 14.16
CA ASN A 277 15.51 10.93 14.37
C ASN A 277 15.67 9.58 13.65
N GLU A 278 14.57 8.96 13.22
CA GLU A 278 14.56 7.67 12.51
C GLU A 278 14.25 7.81 11.01
N LEU A 279 14.19 9.04 10.49
CA LEU A 279 13.81 9.31 9.08
C LEU A 279 14.81 8.72 8.11
N LYS A 280 14.33 7.84 7.21
CA LYS A 280 15.14 7.13 6.20
C LYS A 280 14.78 7.55 4.77
N ILE A 281 13.51 7.86 4.55
CA ILE A 281 12.98 8.19 3.22
C ILE A 281 12.02 9.38 3.36
N ILE A 282 12.28 10.42 2.60
CA ILE A 282 11.39 11.58 2.51
C ILE A 282 10.99 11.81 1.06
N GLN A 283 9.71 12.04 0.83
CA GLN A 283 9.19 12.53 -0.43
C GLN A 283 8.70 13.95 -0.21
N ILE A 284 9.22 14.92 -0.95
CA ILE A 284 8.84 16.33 -0.83
C ILE A 284 8.15 16.76 -2.12
N GLU A 285 6.92 17.21 -2.00
CA GLU A 285 6.11 17.68 -3.12
C GLU A 285 5.83 19.17 -2.99
N LEU A 286 6.16 19.91 -4.03
CA LEU A 286 5.85 21.34 -4.11
C LEU A 286 4.43 21.55 -4.57
N LYS A 287 3.71 22.36 -3.79
CA LYS A 287 2.39 22.83 -4.17
C LYS A 287 2.48 23.99 -5.15
N GLU A 288 1.80 23.86 -6.29
CA GLU A 288 1.53 25.00 -7.19
C GLU A 288 0.35 25.82 -6.65
N PRO A 289 0.40 27.15 -6.69
CA PRO A 289 -0.79 27.97 -6.41
C PRO A 289 -1.85 27.72 -7.48
N ASN A 290 -3.11 27.61 -7.07
CA ASN A 290 -4.26 27.45 -7.96
C ASN A 290 -4.54 28.69 -8.83
N ASP A 291 -3.79 29.77 -8.66
CA ASP A 291 -3.95 30.97 -9.44
C ASP A 291 -3.28 30.85 -10.80
N ASN A 292 -4.08 30.98 -11.85
CA ASN A 292 -3.63 31.17 -13.24
C ASN A 292 -2.87 32.51 -13.43
N THR A 293 -2.50 33.19 -12.37
CA THR A 293 -1.70 34.41 -12.42
C THR A 293 -0.27 34.09 -12.80
N ILE A 294 0.12 34.69 -13.89
CA ILE A 294 1.25 34.51 -14.78
C ILE A 294 2.65 34.62 -14.13
N ASN A 295 2.77 34.85 -12.86
CA ASN A 295 4.07 34.88 -12.18
C ASN A 295 4.51 33.46 -11.79
N ARG A 296 5.23 32.84 -12.72
CA ARG A 296 5.96 31.57 -12.55
C ARG A 296 7.14 31.71 -11.60
N GLU A 297 6.93 32.27 -10.40
CA GLU A 297 7.97 32.26 -9.35
C GLU A 297 8.21 30.79 -8.94
N THR A 298 9.33 30.28 -9.35
CA THR A 298 9.82 28.95 -8.97
C THR A 298 10.28 28.98 -7.51
N VAL A 299 9.96 27.96 -6.73
CA VAL A 299 10.50 27.83 -5.36
C VAL A 299 12.00 27.55 -5.49
N LEU A 300 12.80 28.37 -4.82
CA LEU A 300 14.24 28.14 -4.73
C LEU A 300 14.46 26.85 -3.89
N ALA A 301 15.05 25.84 -4.50
CA ALA A 301 15.35 24.59 -3.80
C ALA A 301 16.49 24.75 -2.78
N LYS A 302 17.36 25.73 -2.96
CA LYS A 302 18.56 25.95 -2.15
C LYS A 302 18.30 25.95 -0.64
N PRO A 303 17.35 26.74 -0.07
CA PRO A 303 17.08 26.70 1.36
C PRO A 303 16.65 25.33 1.88
N ILE A 304 15.89 24.58 1.06
CA ILE A 304 15.42 23.22 1.41
C ILE A 304 16.61 22.25 1.37
N PHE A 305 17.50 22.36 0.40
CA PHE A 305 18.73 21.57 0.33
C PHE A 305 19.65 21.82 1.53
N GLU A 306 19.80 23.07 1.94
CA GLU A 306 20.56 23.44 3.14
C GLU A 306 19.97 22.80 4.40
N LEU A 307 18.65 22.88 4.59
CA LEU A 307 17.98 22.23 5.72
C LEU A 307 18.14 20.71 5.69
N LEU A 308 17.94 20.06 4.53
CA LEU A 308 18.12 18.62 4.39
C LEU A 308 19.56 18.18 4.71
N ALA A 309 20.55 18.95 4.27
CA ALA A 309 21.95 18.62 4.51
C ALA A 309 22.39 18.85 5.96
N THR A 310 21.83 19.88 6.64
CA THR A 310 22.30 20.32 7.96
C THR A 310 21.44 19.81 9.11
N ARG A 311 20.12 19.62 8.92
CA ARG A 311 19.15 19.28 9.96
C ARG A 311 18.68 17.84 9.95
N ALA A 312 18.60 17.20 8.76
CA ALA A 312 18.14 15.82 8.69
C ALA A 312 19.13 14.88 9.40
N ASN A 313 18.59 13.84 10.04
CA ASN A 313 19.40 12.82 10.71
C ASN A 313 20.31 12.05 9.71
N HIS A 314 21.32 11.34 10.21
CA HIS A 314 22.29 10.60 9.39
C HIS A 314 21.73 9.32 8.75
N GLU A 315 20.55 8.85 9.15
CA GLU A 315 19.90 7.67 8.58
C GLU A 315 19.11 8.00 7.30
N LEU A 316 18.89 9.28 6.98
CA LEU A 316 18.23 9.71 5.75
C LEU A 316 19.07 9.28 4.54
N LYS A 317 18.47 8.41 3.71
CA LYS A 317 19.14 7.78 2.56
C LYS A 317 18.41 7.93 1.23
N LYS A 318 17.15 8.38 1.26
CA LYS A 318 16.37 8.60 0.03
C LYS A 318 15.57 9.88 0.11
N ILE A 319 15.73 10.71 -0.91
CA ILE A 319 14.98 11.95 -1.10
C ILE A 319 14.31 11.90 -2.46
N TYR A 320 13.00 12.11 -2.49
CA TYR A 320 12.21 12.25 -3.71
C TYR A 320 11.65 13.66 -3.77
N LEU A 321 12.00 14.41 -4.80
CA LEU A 321 11.43 15.73 -5.07
C LEU A 321 10.40 15.61 -6.17
N ARG A 322 9.12 15.90 -5.85
CA ARG A 322 8.01 15.89 -6.81
C ARG A 322 7.49 17.30 -7.07
N GLY A 323 6.97 17.52 -8.26
CA GLY A 323 6.48 18.83 -8.70
C GLY A 323 7.57 19.69 -9.34
N ARG A 324 7.28 20.97 -9.57
CA ARG A 324 8.16 21.88 -10.30
C ARG A 324 9.15 22.58 -9.37
N TRP A 325 10.35 22.05 -9.30
CA TRP A 325 11.47 22.59 -8.55
C TRP A 325 12.33 23.49 -9.44
N SER A 326 12.82 24.61 -8.86
CA SER A 326 13.82 25.46 -9.50
C SER A 326 15.11 25.37 -8.74
N PHE A 327 16.09 24.75 -9.36
CA PHE A 327 17.47 24.75 -8.91
C PHE A 327 18.39 24.67 -10.13
N ASN A 328 19.59 25.20 -9.97
CA ASN A 328 20.64 25.11 -10.98
C ASN A 328 21.68 24.06 -10.55
N HIS A 329 22.67 23.84 -11.40
CA HIS A 329 23.73 22.88 -11.13
C HIS A 329 24.60 23.28 -9.93
N ILE A 330 24.74 24.58 -9.63
CA ILE A 330 25.50 25.06 -8.47
C ILE A 330 24.80 24.74 -7.17
N ASP A 331 23.47 24.96 -7.10
CA ASP A 331 22.66 24.62 -5.92
C ASP A 331 22.77 23.12 -5.60
N LEU A 332 22.73 22.27 -6.65
CA LEU A 332 22.84 20.83 -6.49
C LEU A 332 24.26 20.39 -6.08
N GLN A 333 25.29 21.04 -6.64
CA GLN A 333 26.67 20.82 -6.27
C GLN A 333 26.91 21.16 -4.80
N GLU A 334 26.48 22.34 -4.35
CA GLU A 334 26.57 22.76 -2.94
C GLU A 334 25.86 21.76 -2.00
N PHE A 335 24.69 21.30 -2.39
CA PHE A 335 23.95 20.29 -1.63
C PHE A 335 24.75 18.99 -1.49
N PHE A 336 25.29 18.44 -2.58
CA PHE A 336 26.06 17.20 -2.52
C PHE A 336 27.40 17.38 -1.78
N GLU A 337 28.01 18.53 -1.87
CA GLU A 337 29.21 18.84 -1.04
C GLU A 337 28.87 18.80 0.45
N MET A 338 27.79 19.43 0.87
CA MET A 338 27.34 19.38 2.27
C MET A 338 26.91 17.96 2.70
N TRP A 339 26.53 17.09 1.74
CA TRP A 339 26.14 15.70 2.02
C TRP A 339 27.35 14.76 2.18
N LYS A 340 28.54 15.14 1.77
CA LYS A 340 29.74 14.32 1.90
C LYS A 340 30.01 13.90 3.35
N GLY A 341 30.51 12.69 3.51
CA GLY A 341 30.73 12.11 4.86
C GLY A 341 29.49 11.44 5.47
N ARG A 342 28.34 11.56 4.84
CA ARG A 342 27.11 10.82 5.20
C ARG A 342 27.01 9.51 4.38
N ARG A 343 25.98 8.70 4.66
CA ARG A 343 25.66 7.53 3.82
C ARG A 343 25.31 8.00 2.39
N TYR A 344 25.55 7.14 1.39
CA TYR A 344 25.16 7.43 0.02
C TYR A 344 23.66 7.73 -0.09
N LEU A 345 23.34 8.75 -0.86
CA LEU A 345 22.00 9.26 -1.06
C LEU A 345 21.37 8.68 -2.34
N THR A 346 20.16 8.16 -2.27
CA THR A 346 19.31 7.99 -3.43
C THR A 346 18.50 9.28 -3.61
N PHE A 347 18.79 10.04 -4.66
CA PHE A 347 18.16 11.32 -4.91
C PHE A 347 17.38 11.27 -6.21
N HIS A 348 16.05 11.47 -6.13
CA HIS A 348 15.15 11.46 -7.29
C HIS A 348 14.46 12.80 -7.38
N PHE A 349 14.30 13.31 -8.59
CA PHE A 349 13.50 14.50 -8.86
C PHE A 349 12.78 14.38 -10.20
N ASP A 350 11.51 14.81 -10.19
CA ASP A 350 10.68 14.87 -11.38
C ASP A 350 10.91 16.22 -12.05
N ASN A 351 11.77 16.29 -13.05
CA ASN A 351 11.95 17.49 -13.84
C ASN A 351 11.96 17.12 -15.33
N GLU A 352 11.10 17.78 -16.12
CA GLU A 352 11.01 17.55 -17.56
C GLU A 352 12.21 18.13 -18.34
N PHE A 353 12.99 19.01 -17.68
CA PHE A 353 14.12 19.71 -18.30
C PHE A 353 15.42 19.47 -17.57
N TYR A 354 16.10 18.39 -17.90
CA TYR A 354 17.47 18.15 -17.43
C TYR A 354 18.46 19.02 -18.23
N SER A 355 19.13 19.97 -17.57
CA SER A 355 20.29 20.57 -18.20
C SER A 355 21.45 19.58 -18.22
N TYR A 356 22.25 19.61 -19.25
CA TYR A 356 23.48 18.81 -19.36
C TYR A 356 24.37 18.91 -18.10
N TYR A 357 24.42 20.09 -17.49
CA TYR A 357 25.20 20.34 -16.28
C TYR A 357 24.67 19.58 -15.05
N ILE A 358 23.37 19.44 -14.88
CA ILE A 358 22.78 18.66 -13.79
C ILE A 358 23.16 17.17 -13.91
N VAL A 359 23.08 16.63 -15.13
CA VAL A 359 23.47 15.23 -15.38
C VAL A 359 24.95 15.03 -15.04
N LYS A 360 25.80 15.92 -15.50
CA LYS A 360 27.25 15.88 -15.25
C LYS A 360 27.58 15.92 -13.75
N ILE A 361 26.94 16.78 -12.99
CA ILE A 361 27.10 16.85 -11.52
C ILE A 361 26.67 15.53 -10.87
N CYS A 362 25.53 14.98 -11.24
CA CYS A 362 25.09 13.70 -10.70
C CYS A 362 26.07 12.56 -11.03
N GLU A 363 26.62 12.50 -12.24
CA GLU A 363 27.64 11.51 -12.61
C GLU A 363 28.94 11.68 -11.80
N GLU A 364 29.34 12.90 -11.54
CA GLU A 364 30.54 13.21 -10.73
C GLU A 364 30.34 12.71 -9.29
N TYR A 365 29.26 13.09 -8.64
CA TYR A 365 28.97 12.67 -7.24
C TYR A 365 28.60 11.20 -7.10
N TYR A 366 28.10 10.56 -8.15
CA TYR A 366 28.00 9.10 -8.22
C TYR A 366 29.39 8.43 -8.17
N LYS A 367 30.34 8.90 -8.97
CA LYS A 367 31.73 8.39 -8.96
C LYS A 367 32.41 8.60 -7.61
N GLN A 368 32.07 9.68 -6.90
CA GLN A 368 32.57 9.97 -5.55
C GLN A 368 31.86 9.16 -4.45
N GLY A 369 30.81 8.36 -4.77
CA GLY A 369 30.06 7.58 -3.81
C GLY A 369 29.14 8.40 -2.89
N VAL A 370 28.84 9.65 -3.24
CA VAL A 370 27.91 10.50 -2.49
C VAL A 370 26.46 10.14 -2.79
N ILE A 371 26.16 9.83 -4.06
CA ILE A 371 24.84 9.36 -4.50
C ILE A 371 24.96 7.98 -5.16
N ASN A 372 23.85 7.23 -5.19
CA ASN A 372 23.80 5.94 -5.87
C ASN A 372 23.25 6.05 -7.31
N GLY A 373 23.53 5.05 -8.16
CA GLY A 373 23.23 5.05 -9.59
C GLY A 373 21.74 5.03 -9.98
N GLY A 374 20.81 5.04 -9.02
CA GLY A 374 19.38 5.13 -9.29
C GLY A 374 18.83 6.55 -9.37
N THR A 375 19.71 7.54 -9.32
CA THR A 375 19.35 8.96 -9.08
C THR A 375 18.72 9.65 -10.28
N ILE A 376 18.93 9.17 -11.52
CA ILE A 376 18.36 9.78 -12.72
C ILE A 376 17.51 8.75 -13.44
N ASN A 377 16.21 8.76 -13.20
CA ASN A 377 15.28 8.04 -14.06
C ASN A 377 15.08 8.84 -15.34
N TYR A 378 15.76 8.46 -16.41
CA TYR A 378 15.40 8.88 -17.74
C TYR A 378 14.05 8.24 -18.11
N THR A 379 12.94 8.81 -17.68
CA THR A 379 11.68 8.55 -18.34
C THR A 379 11.69 9.38 -19.62
N SER A 380 12.48 8.94 -20.61
CA SER A 380 12.28 9.36 -21.98
C SER A 380 10.91 8.84 -22.40
N LYS A 381 9.89 9.70 -22.35
CA LYS A 381 8.74 9.51 -23.23
C LYS A 381 9.26 9.80 -24.65
N VAL A 382 9.63 8.74 -25.37
CA VAL A 382 9.64 8.75 -26.83
C VAL A 382 8.19 8.59 -27.29
#